data_54759a05ca3db9e05a647f3ad2c3c8a4
#
_entry.id   54759a05ca3db9e05a647f3ad2c3c8a4
#
_cell.length_a   1.000
_cell.length_b   1.000
_cell.length_c   1.000
_cell.angle_alpha   90.00
_cell.angle_beta   90.00
_cell.angle_gamma   90.00
#
_symmetry.space_group_name_H-M   'P 1'
#
loop_
_entity.id
_entity.type
_entity.pdbx_description
1 polymer ?
#
loop_
_entity_poly.entity_id
_entity_poly.type
_entity_poly.pdbx_seq_one_letter_code
_entity_poly.pdbx_strand_id
1 'polypeptide(L)'
;KNDREQIVVTELPYQVNKAELIKKIAQLVREKRIEGIGDLRDESDRDGMRMVMELKRDAEPQLVLNQLFQMTALQSTFGVNNLAIVGNNPRLLNVKDTLGYFVEHRREVVTRRTRFELREAEAQREIIEGLGMAVTEVDLVIKTIRAARDPEQARADLMALPLQGLEAFGRRAGRPQAEIDDAEARGDYFLSERQAKAILEMRLSRLTGLEQEKLATEYGELCDTIVRLKHILANESELLSVI
;
A
#
# COMPACT_ATOMS: atom_id res chain seq x y z
N LYS A 1 -35.01 -44.94 -13.37
CA LYS A 1 -35.56 -46.31 -13.31
C LYS A 1 -34.97 -47.19 -12.24
N ASN A 2 -33.96 -46.76 -11.51
CA ASN A 2 -33.53 -47.40 -10.27
C ASN A 2 -33.40 -46.29 -9.24
N ASP A 3 -34.30 -46.29 -8.29
CA ASP A 3 -34.37 -45.33 -7.17
C ASP A 3 -33.29 -45.68 -6.12
N ARG A 4 -32.02 -45.70 -6.56
CA ARG A 4 -30.88 -45.93 -5.68
C ARG A 4 -30.20 -44.58 -5.40
N GLU A 5 -29.99 -44.30 -4.15
CA GLU A 5 -29.25 -43.16 -3.73
C GLU A 5 -27.77 -43.30 -4.04
N GLN A 6 -27.11 -42.16 -4.27
CA GLN A 6 -25.69 -42.10 -4.63
C GLN A 6 -24.99 -41.06 -3.77
N ILE A 7 -23.79 -41.40 -3.32
CA ILE A 7 -22.85 -40.43 -2.75
C ILE A 7 -21.89 -40.02 -3.87
N VAL A 8 -21.88 -38.72 -4.20
CA VAL A 8 -20.99 -38.16 -5.23
C VAL A 8 -19.95 -37.30 -4.56
N VAL A 9 -18.68 -37.60 -4.82
CA VAL A 9 -17.54 -36.80 -4.33
C VAL A 9 -16.95 -36.02 -5.49
N THR A 10 -17.00 -34.73 -5.39
CA THR A 10 -16.49 -33.76 -6.40
C THR A 10 -15.17 -33.13 -6.00
N GLU A 11 -14.79 -33.22 -4.72
CA GLU A 11 -13.55 -32.66 -4.18
C GLU A 11 -12.92 -33.64 -3.18
N LEU A 12 -11.59 -33.58 -3.08
CA LEU A 12 -10.81 -34.34 -2.10
C LEU A 12 -9.97 -33.44 -1.24
N PRO A 13 -9.66 -33.82 -0.01
CA PRO A 13 -8.70 -33.11 0.82
C PRO A 13 -7.34 -32.98 0.13
N TYR A 14 -6.63 -31.90 0.46
CA TYR A 14 -5.30 -31.64 -0.09
C TYR A 14 -4.35 -32.84 0.13
N GLN A 15 -3.55 -33.18 -0.88
CA GLN A 15 -2.60 -34.28 -0.93
C GLN A 15 -3.22 -35.71 -0.86
N VAL A 16 -4.53 -35.86 -0.96
CA VAL A 16 -5.16 -37.17 -1.04
C VAL A 16 -5.14 -37.65 -2.48
N ASN A 17 -4.54 -38.87 -2.70
CA ASN A 17 -4.53 -39.51 -3.99
C ASN A 17 -5.87 -40.24 -4.23
N LYS A 18 -6.58 -39.82 -5.28
CA LYS A 18 -7.89 -40.39 -5.66
C LYS A 18 -7.86 -41.89 -5.85
N ALA A 19 -6.88 -42.40 -6.60
CA ALA A 19 -6.80 -43.84 -6.92
C ALA A 19 -6.56 -44.67 -5.66
N GLU A 20 -5.71 -44.23 -4.75
CA GLU A 20 -5.47 -44.92 -3.48
C GLU A 20 -6.70 -44.84 -2.56
N LEU A 21 -7.42 -43.71 -2.56
CA LEU A 21 -8.66 -43.59 -1.82
C LEU A 21 -9.73 -44.57 -2.32
N ILE A 22 -9.91 -44.66 -3.65
CA ILE A 22 -10.85 -45.63 -4.27
C ILE A 22 -10.49 -47.05 -3.88
N LYS A 23 -9.21 -47.45 -3.97
CA LYS A 23 -8.75 -48.75 -3.55
C LYS A 23 -9.03 -49.02 -2.08
N LYS A 24 -8.79 -48.04 -1.20
CA LYS A 24 -9.05 -48.17 0.23
C LYS A 24 -10.54 -48.35 0.53
N ILE A 25 -11.41 -47.57 -0.10
CA ILE A 25 -12.87 -47.72 0.04
C ILE A 25 -13.30 -49.10 -0.41
N ALA A 26 -12.86 -49.57 -1.59
CA ALA A 26 -13.18 -50.89 -2.11
C ALA A 26 -12.69 -52.03 -1.19
N GLN A 27 -11.54 -51.84 -0.53
CA GLN A 27 -11.03 -52.77 0.47
C GLN A 27 -11.95 -52.83 1.70
N LEU A 28 -12.31 -51.69 2.27
CA LEU A 28 -13.19 -51.58 3.45
C LEU A 28 -14.57 -52.17 3.19
N VAL A 29 -15.12 -52.02 2.00
CA VAL A 29 -16.38 -52.62 1.58
C VAL A 29 -16.24 -54.15 1.50
N ARG A 30 -15.15 -54.70 0.93
CA ARG A 30 -14.87 -56.14 0.87
C ARG A 30 -14.68 -56.73 2.27
N GLU A 31 -14.03 -56.04 3.17
CA GLU A 31 -13.84 -56.43 4.57
C GLU A 31 -15.10 -56.29 5.42
N LYS A 32 -16.22 -55.80 4.84
CA LYS A 32 -17.48 -55.50 5.52
C LYS A 32 -17.36 -54.54 6.67
N ARG A 33 -16.38 -53.64 6.60
CA ARG A 33 -16.20 -52.55 7.58
C ARG A 33 -17.03 -51.31 7.24
N ILE A 34 -17.30 -51.11 5.94
CA ILE A 34 -18.29 -50.17 5.45
C ILE A 34 -19.35 -50.99 4.71
N GLU A 35 -20.54 -50.95 5.23
CA GLU A 35 -21.68 -51.64 4.62
C GLU A 35 -22.55 -50.59 3.87
N GLY A 36 -23.40 -51.07 2.96
CA GLY A 36 -24.34 -50.19 2.26
C GLY A 36 -23.84 -49.68 0.89
N ILE A 37 -22.57 -49.83 0.53
CA ILE A 37 -22.09 -49.48 -0.80
C ILE A 37 -22.29 -50.71 -1.72
N GLY A 38 -22.96 -50.47 -2.86
CA GLY A 38 -23.21 -51.48 -3.90
C GLY A 38 -22.21 -51.46 -5.04
N ASP A 39 -21.81 -50.27 -5.46
CA ASP A 39 -20.84 -50.06 -6.54
C ASP A 39 -20.03 -48.78 -6.30
N LEU A 40 -18.80 -48.74 -6.85
CA LEU A 40 -17.87 -47.63 -6.72
C LEU A 40 -17.20 -47.37 -8.08
N ARG A 41 -17.43 -46.18 -8.65
CA ARG A 41 -16.93 -45.80 -9.96
C ARG A 41 -16.20 -44.47 -9.93
N ASP A 42 -15.19 -44.32 -10.77
CA ASP A 42 -14.55 -43.08 -11.11
C ASP A 42 -15.12 -42.56 -12.44
N GLU A 43 -15.92 -41.53 -12.38
CA GLU A 43 -16.55 -40.88 -13.51
C GLU A 43 -15.90 -39.51 -13.83
N SER A 44 -14.68 -39.29 -13.34
CA SER A 44 -13.96 -38.03 -13.57
C SER A 44 -13.63 -37.83 -15.04
N ASP A 45 -13.85 -36.62 -15.54
CA ASP A 45 -13.61 -36.21 -16.93
C ASP A 45 -12.93 -34.85 -17.01
N ARG A 46 -13.07 -34.17 -18.15
CA ARG A 46 -12.50 -32.84 -18.40
C ARG A 46 -13.16 -31.72 -17.56
N ASP A 47 -14.40 -31.93 -17.18
CA ASP A 47 -15.21 -30.95 -16.44
C ASP A 47 -14.91 -31.00 -14.94
N GLY A 48 -14.27 -32.11 -14.48
CA GLY A 48 -13.81 -32.18 -13.10
C GLY A 48 -13.76 -33.58 -12.53
N MET A 49 -13.46 -33.63 -11.23
CA MET A 49 -13.42 -34.87 -10.49
C MET A 49 -14.83 -35.28 -10.10
N ARG A 50 -15.14 -36.59 -10.35
CA ARG A 50 -16.40 -37.17 -9.97
C ARG A 50 -16.20 -38.65 -9.60
N MET A 51 -16.27 -38.95 -8.32
CA MET A 51 -16.28 -40.31 -7.79
C MET A 51 -17.69 -40.61 -7.29
N VAL A 52 -18.28 -41.70 -7.79
CA VAL A 52 -19.67 -42.06 -7.52
C VAL A 52 -19.72 -43.39 -6.76
N MET A 53 -20.41 -43.41 -5.64
CA MET A 53 -20.73 -44.57 -4.82
C MET A 53 -22.23 -44.84 -4.87
N GLU A 54 -22.65 -45.91 -5.52
CA GLU A 54 -24.05 -46.32 -5.49
C GLU A 54 -24.36 -47.06 -4.19
N LEU A 55 -25.44 -46.69 -3.52
CA LEU A 55 -25.86 -47.32 -2.30
C LEU A 55 -26.78 -48.51 -2.56
N LYS A 56 -26.78 -49.49 -1.66
CA LYS A 56 -27.77 -50.57 -1.63
C LYS A 56 -29.14 -50.00 -1.20
N ARG A 57 -30.22 -50.70 -1.55
CA ARG A 57 -31.60 -50.20 -1.30
C ARG A 57 -31.91 -49.92 0.17
N ASP A 58 -31.31 -50.69 1.06
CA ASP A 58 -31.56 -50.63 2.51
C ASP A 58 -30.46 -49.85 3.26
N ALA A 59 -29.61 -49.11 2.54
CA ALA A 59 -28.51 -48.37 3.14
C ALA A 59 -28.96 -46.94 3.49
N GLU A 60 -28.62 -46.53 4.71
CA GLU A 60 -28.81 -45.14 5.16
C GLU A 60 -27.64 -44.28 4.70
N PRO A 61 -27.83 -43.32 3.79
CA PRO A 61 -26.73 -42.56 3.18
C PRO A 61 -25.86 -41.81 4.19
N GLN A 62 -26.49 -41.24 5.24
CA GLN A 62 -25.78 -40.48 6.25
C GLN A 62 -24.88 -41.38 7.10
N LEU A 63 -25.29 -42.60 7.37
CA LEU A 63 -24.48 -43.55 8.11
C LEU A 63 -23.25 -43.97 7.29
N VAL A 64 -23.46 -44.27 5.99
CA VAL A 64 -22.35 -44.61 5.09
C VAL A 64 -21.37 -43.45 4.95
N LEU A 65 -21.87 -42.22 4.81
CA LEU A 65 -21.04 -41.02 4.72
C LEU A 65 -20.18 -40.82 5.98
N ASN A 66 -20.78 -40.98 7.17
CA ASN A 66 -20.04 -40.86 8.44
C ASN A 66 -18.96 -41.94 8.57
N GLN A 67 -19.23 -43.18 8.14
CA GLN A 67 -18.23 -44.23 8.11
C GLN A 67 -17.08 -43.93 7.13
N LEU A 68 -17.40 -43.38 5.96
CA LEU A 68 -16.40 -42.94 4.98
C LEU A 68 -15.48 -41.86 5.56
N PHE A 69 -16.03 -40.86 6.24
CA PHE A 69 -15.24 -39.82 6.90
C PHE A 69 -14.36 -40.36 8.03
N GLN A 70 -14.84 -41.32 8.81
CA GLN A 70 -14.07 -41.88 9.93
C GLN A 70 -12.98 -42.86 9.49
N MET A 71 -13.22 -43.64 8.43
CA MET A 71 -12.35 -44.76 8.07
C MET A 71 -11.46 -44.48 6.86
N THR A 72 -11.64 -43.34 6.18
CA THR A 72 -10.89 -43.00 4.97
C THR A 72 -10.35 -41.58 5.00
N ALA A 73 -9.51 -41.25 4.03
CA ALA A 73 -8.96 -39.93 3.86
C ALA A 73 -9.94 -38.92 3.19
N LEU A 74 -11.24 -39.23 3.11
CA LEU A 74 -12.27 -38.26 2.69
C LEU A 74 -12.40 -37.09 3.67
N GLN A 75 -12.04 -37.33 4.92
CA GLN A 75 -11.84 -36.27 5.91
C GLN A 75 -10.44 -36.39 6.51
N SER A 76 -9.70 -35.31 6.51
CA SER A 76 -8.37 -35.27 7.11
C SER A 76 -8.22 -34.04 7.99
N THR A 77 -7.41 -34.16 9.02
CA THR A 77 -7.06 -33.01 9.88
C THR A 77 -5.73 -32.43 9.41
N PHE A 78 -5.72 -31.14 9.14
CA PHE A 78 -4.51 -30.41 8.84
C PHE A 78 -4.07 -29.60 10.07
N GLY A 79 -2.96 -30.01 10.68
CA GLY A 79 -2.34 -29.25 11.77
C GLY A 79 -1.55 -28.07 11.23
N VAL A 80 -2.09 -26.88 11.39
CA VAL A 80 -1.41 -25.64 10.95
C VAL A 80 -0.20 -25.37 11.84
N ASN A 81 0.99 -25.31 11.22
CA ASN A 81 2.24 -25.00 11.87
C ASN A 81 2.88 -23.78 11.18
N ASN A 82 2.49 -22.57 11.60
CA ASN A 82 2.98 -21.33 11.01
C ASN A 82 4.32 -20.94 11.66
N LEU A 83 5.41 -21.42 11.10
CA LEU A 83 6.74 -20.95 11.46
C LEU A 83 7.12 -19.75 10.59
N ALA A 84 7.41 -18.61 11.23
CA ALA A 84 7.82 -17.39 10.57
C ALA A 84 9.05 -16.77 11.24
N ILE A 85 9.78 -15.93 10.51
CA ILE A 85 10.90 -15.18 11.04
C ILE A 85 10.38 -13.81 11.52
N VAL A 86 10.52 -13.57 12.82
CA VAL A 86 10.14 -12.30 13.46
C VAL A 86 11.37 -11.71 14.13
N GLY A 87 11.80 -10.53 13.74
CA GLY A 87 12.99 -9.88 14.28
C GLY A 87 14.24 -10.76 14.20
N ASN A 88 14.48 -11.40 13.03
CA ASN A 88 15.57 -12.35 12.75
C ASN A 88 15.52 -13.67 13.53
N ASN A 89 14.47 -13.95 14.30
CA ASN A 89 14.32 -15.20 15.03
C ASN A 89 13.11 -16.01 14.51
N PRO A 90 13.25 -17.34 14.36
CA PRO A 90 12.12 -18.18 14.02
C PRO A 90 11.14 -18.27 15.21
N ARG A 91 9.85 -18.06 14.94
CA ARG A 91 8.77 -18.19 15.93
C ARG A 91 7.60 -18.94 15.34
N LEU A 92 7.02 -19.77 16.17
CA LEU A 92 5.73 -20.39 15.85
C LEU A 92 4.62 -19.41 16.18
N LEU A 93 3.82 -19.06 15.18
CA LEU A 93 2.80 -18.03 15.30
C LEU A 93 1.39 -18.63 15.18
N ASN A 94 0.47 -18.15 15.97
CA ASN A 94 -0.96 -18.31 15.73
C ASN A 94 -1.44 -17.21 14.75
N VAL A 95 -2.69 -17.30 14.30
CA VAL A 95 -3.27 -16.34 13.34
C VAL A 95 -3.27 -14.91 13.90
N LYS A 96 -3.61 -14.75 15.19
CA LYS A 96 -3.65 -13.43 15.85
C LYS A 96 -2.27 -12.78 15.86
N ASP A 97 -1.24 -13.52 16.25
CA ASP A 97 0.12 -13.01 16.30
C ASP A 97 0.65 -12.67 14.90
N THR A 98 0.34 -13.50 13.91
CA THR A 98 0.69 -13.24 12.50
C THR A 98 0.09 -11.91 12.01
N LEU A 99 -1.20 -11.68 12.27
CA LEU A 99 -1.85 -10.42 11.94
C LEU A 99 -1.27 -9.24 12.72
N GLY A 100 -0.94 -9.44 14.00
CA GLY A 100 -0.32 -8.43 14.83
C GLY A 100 1.02 -7.96 14.26
N TYR A 101 1.92 -8.89 13.94
CA TYR A 101 3.22 -8.56 13.33
C TYR A 101 3.09 -7.96 11.93
N PHE A 102 2.09 -8.38 11.16
CA PHE A 102 1.81 -7.76 9.86
C PHE A 102 1.41 -6.29 10.01
N VAL A 103 0.50 -5.97 10.93
CA VAL A 103 0.05 -4.59 11.18
C VAL A 103 1.22 -3.73 11.70
N GLU A 104 2.03 -4.27 12.61
CA GLU A 104 3.22 -3.58 13.13
C GLU A 104 4.22 -3.24 12.01
N HIS A 105 4.51 -4.21 11.14
CA HIS A 105 5.36 -3.99 9.97
C HIS A 105 4.76 -2.94 9.02
N ARG A 106 3.46 -3.00 8.74
CA ARG A 106 2.77 -2.00 7.92
C ARG A 106 2.88 -0.61 8.51
N ARG A 107 2.69 -0.48 9.84
CA ARG A 107 2.86 0.79 10.57
C ARG A 107 4.26 1.38 10.35
N GLU A 108 5.31 0.58 10.50
CA GLU A 108 6.69 1.01 10.28
C GLU A 108 6.91 1.47 8.83
N VAL A 109 6.45 0.68 7.86
CA VAL A 109 6.61 1.00 6.42
C VAL A 109 5.86 2.29 6.05
N VAL A 110 4.61 2.45 6.49
CA VAL A 110 3.81 3.66 6.22
C VAL A 110 4.47 4.88 6.88
N THR A 111 4.91 4.78 8.13
CA THR A 111 5.61 5.87 8.82
C THR A 111 6.87 6.29 8.07
N ARG A 112 7.69 5.33 7.62
CA ARG A 112 8.93 5.61 6.87
C ARG A 112 8.64 6.24 5.53
N ARG A 113 7.64 5.74 4.80
CA ARG A 113 7.18 6.32 3.54
C ARG A 113 6.69 7.76 3.72
N THR A 114 5.82 8.00 4.70
CA THR A 114 5.27 9.33 4.97
C THR A 114 6.36 10.34 5.36
N ARG A 115 7.37 9.92 6.13
CA ARG A 115 8.53 10.77 6.45
C ARG A 115 9.38 11.09 5.23
N PHE A 116 9.51 10.16 4.31
CA PHE A 116 10.22 10.40 3.04
C PHE A 116 9.45 11.39 2.18
N GLU A 117 8.15 11.15 1.94
CA GLU A 117 7.28 12.04 1.17
C GLU A 117 7.23 13.45 1.76
N LEU A 118 7.20 13.58 3.09
CA LEU A 118 7.25 14.87 3.78
C LEU A 118 8.55 15.63 3.47
N ARG A 119 9.71 14.97 3.56
CA ARG A 119 11.00 15.62 3.25
C ARG A 119 11.09 16.07 1.80
N GLU A 120 10.61 15.25 0.87
CA GLU A 120 10.57 15.61 -0.56
C GLU A 120 9.64 16.81 -0.80
N ALA A 121 8.45 16.79 -0.21
CA ALA A 121 7.49 17.90 -0.33
C ALA A 121 8.03 19.20 0.29
N GLU A 122 8.69 19.15 1.46
CA GLU A 122 9.32 20.30 2.09
C GLU A 122 10.46 20.85 1.24
N ALA A 123 11.30 19.98 0.66
CA ALA A 123 12.38 20.39 -0.22
C ALA A 123 11.89 21.02 -1.52
N GLN A 124 10.80 20.51 -2.09
CA GLN A 124 10.18 21.07 -3.29
C GLN A 124 9.49 22.40 -2.98
N ARG A 125 8.77 22.48 -1.86
CA ARG A 125 8.16 23.74 -1.39
C ARG A 125 9.20 24.84 -1.23
N GLU A 126 10.36 24.55 -0.62
CA GLU A 126 11.47 25.50 -0.48
C GLU A 126 11.88 26.07 -1.83
N ILE A 127 12.06 25.22 -2.85
CA ILE A 127 12.46 25.66 -4.19
C ILE A 127 11.38 26.55 -4.82
N ILE A 128 10.12 26.14 -4.76
CA ILE A 128 9.00 26.89 -5.37
C ILE A 128 8.78 28.22 -4.65
N GLU A 129 8.95 28.27 -3.34
CA GLU A 129 8.91 29.48 -2.55
C GLU A 129 9.96 30.50 -3.03
N GLY A 130 11.20 30.05 -3.21
CA GLY A 130 12.27 30.92 -3.75
C GLY A 130 12.00 31.38 -5.17
N LEU A 131 11.49 30.50 -6.04
CA LEU A 131 11.09 30.87 -7.41
C LEU A 131 9.93 31.89 -7.40
N GLY A 132 8.94 31.70 -6.53
CA GLY A 132 7.82 32.60 -6.36
C GLY A 132 8.25 33.98 -5.88
N MET A 133 9.21 34.04 -4.95
CA MET A 133 9.83 35.29 -4.48
C MET A 133 10.59 36.00 -5.60
N ALA A 134 11.43 35.25 -6.35
CA ALA A 134 12.20 35.79 -7.47
C ALA A 134 11.30 36.36 -8.59
N VAL A 135 10.15 35.78 -8.82
CA VAL A 135 9.20 36.24 -9.83
C VAL A 135 8.38 37.41 -9.33
N THR A 136 8.12 37.51 -8.02
CA THR A 136 7.46 38.68 -7.41
C THR A 136 8.34 39.91 -7.50
N GLU A 137 9.65 39.79 -7.29
CA GLU A 137 10.63 40.88 -7.39
C GLU A 137 11.58 40.70 -8.59
N VAL A 138 11.03 40.39 -9.73
CA VAL A 138 11.77 39.99 -10.92
C VAL A 138 12.80 41.02 -11.39
N ASP A 139 12.48 42.31 -11.31
CA ASP A 139 13.38 43.40 -11.77
C ASP A 139 14.62 43.48 -10.90
N LEU A 140 14.47 43.33 -9.58
CA LEU A 140 15.57 43.32 -8.63
C LEU A 140 16.47 42.12 -8.82
N VAL A 141 15.89 40.94 -8.98
CA VAL A 141 16.60 39.67 -9.24
C VAL A 141 17.39 39.74 -10.56
N ILE A 142 16.76 40.19 -11.66
CA ILE A 142 17.44 40.33 -12.96
C ILE A 142 18.58 41.35 -12.88
N LYS A 143 18.38 42.49 -12.20
CA LYS A 143 19.42 43.50 -12.00
C LYS A 143 20.63 42.91 -11.27
N THR A 144 20.41 42.17 -10.20
CA THR A 144 21.44 41.49 -9.41
C THR A 144 22.22 40.50 -10.26
N ILE A 145 21.53 39.63 -11.00
CA ILE A 145 22.17 38.61 -11.88
C ILE A 145 23.02 39.28 -12.96
N ARG A 146 22.53 40.37 -13.58
CA ARG A 146 23.26 41.11 -14.63
C ARG A 146 24.47 41.86 -14.12
N ALA A 147 24.50 42.25 -12.85
CA ALA A 147 25.63 42.95 -12.23
C ALA A 147 26.79 41.98 -11.86
N ALA A 148 26.52 40.70 -11.70
CA ALA A 148 27.49 39.68 -11.35
C ALA A 148 28.43 39.38 -12.54
N ARG A 149 29.68 39.05 -12.21
CA ARG A 149 30.72 38.73 -13.21
C ARG A 149 30.68 37.26 -13.71
N ASP A 150 30.22 36.38 -12.82
CA ASP A 150 30.16 34.96 -13.07
C ASP A 150 28.97 34.35 -12.30
N PRO A 151 28.56 33.09 -12.59
CA PRO A 151 27.42 32.45 -11.94
C PRO A 151 27.60 32.21 -10.44
N GLU A 152 28.84 32.04 -9.95
CA GLU A 152 29.10 31.86 -8.53
C GLU A 152 28.87 33.16 -7.74
N GLN A 153 29.33 34.27 -8.28
CA GLN A 153 29.03 35.60 -7.71
C GLN A 153 27.55 35.90 -7.77
N ALA A 154 26.89 35.63 -8.90
CA ALA A 154 25.43 35.78 -9.03
C ALA A 154 24.68 35.01 -7.95
N ARG A 155 25.07 33.77 -7.65
CA ARG A 155 24.49 32.95 -6.58
C ARG A 155 24.70 33.60 -5.21
N ALA A 156 25.92 34.03 -4.90
CA ALA A 156 26.24 34.68 -3.62
C ALA A 156 25.47 35.97 -3.45
N ASP A 157 25.39 36.80 -4.49
CA ASP A 157 24.67 38.08 -4.46
C ASP A 157 23.16 37.87 -4.29
N LEU A 158 22.58 36.84 -4.93
CA LEU A 158 21.18 36.46 -4.75
C LEU A 158 20.88 35.98 -3.32
N MET A 159 21.78 35.25 -2.70
CA MET A 159 21.63 34.80 -1.32
C MET A 159 21.73 35.92 -0.30
N ALA A 160 22.49 36.97 -0.62
CA ALA A 160 22.63 38.16 0.21
C ALA A 160 21.53 39.22 -0.02
N LEU A 161 20.71 39.05 -1.06
CA LEU A 161 19.67 39.98 -1.45
C LEU A 161 18.46 39.84 -0.52
N PRO A 162 18.05 40.88 0.23
CA PRO A 162 16.83 40.87 0.99
C PRO A 162 15.64 41.02 0.03
N LEU A 163 14.82 39.95 -0.09
CA LEU A 163 13.59 39.95 -0.86
C LEU A 163 12.39 40.22 0.06
N GLN A 164 11.42 40.98 -0.45
CA GLN A 164 10.17 41.26 0.24
C GLN A 164 9.01 40.68 -0.55
N GLY A 165 7.84 40.53 0.08
CA GLY A 165 6.63 40.07 -0.63
C GLY A 165 6.33 38.60 -0.49
N LEU A 166 6.89 37.92 0.53
CA LEU A 166 6.51 36.55 0.87
C LEU A 166 5.01 36.47 1.20
N GLU A 167 4.47 37.47 1.87
CA GLU A 167 3.05 37.62 2.16
C GLU A 167 2.21 37.77 0.87
N ALA A 168 2.70 38.54 -0.11
CA ALA A 168 2.00 38.71 -1.40
C ALA A 168 1.98 37.38 -2.22
N PHE A 169 3.07 36.64 -2.19
CA PHE A 169 3.12 35.31 -2.80
C PHE A 169 2.22 34.33 -2.07
N GLY A 170 2.21 34.29 -0.74
CA GLY A 170 1.32 33.48 0.07
C GLY A 170 -0.16 33.76 -0.18
N ARG A 171 -0.56 35.05 -0.29
CA ARG A 171 -1.93 35.46 -0.67
C ARG A 171 -2.33 34.92 -2.04
N ARG A 172 -1.44 35.03 -3.02
CA ARG A 172 -1.68 34.51 -4.38
C ARG A 172 -1.82 33.00 -4.39
N ALA A 173 -1.09 32.30 -3.54
CA ALA A 173 -1.17 30.84 -3.35
C ALA A 173 -2.38 30.38 -2.51
N GLY A 174 -3.25 31.29 -2.07
CA GLY A 174 -4.43 30.96 -1.27
C GLY A 174 -4.13 30.45 0.13
N ARG A 175 -3.00 30.89 0.72
CA ARG A 175 -2.62 30.44 2.07
C ARG A 175 -3.49 31.07 3.16
N PRO A 176 -3.69 30.36 4.32
CA PRO A 176 -4.41 30.90 5.45
C PRO A 176 -3.83 32.24 5.95
N GLN A 177 -4.68 33.14 6.45
CA GLN A 177 -4.26 34.46 6.90
C GLN A 177 -3.15 34.39 7.98
N ALA A 178 -3.21 33.42 8.89
CA ALA A 178 -2.17 33.24 9.91
C ALA A 178 -0.76 33.01 9.33
N GLU A 179 -0.65 32.24 8.23
CA GLU A 179 0.64 32.01 7.55
C GLU A 179 1.13 33.28 6.83
N ILE A 180 0.19 34.10 6.33
CA ILE A 180 0.49 35.38 5.70
C ILE A 180 1.00 36.38 6.75
N ASP A 181 0.34 36.45 7.89
CA ASP A 181 0.73 37.32 9.00
C ASP A 181 2.12 36.94 9.56
N ASP A 182 2.40 35.63 9.65
CA ASP A 182 3.72 35.10 10.03
C ASP A 182 4.80 35.48 8.99
N ALA A 183 4.47 35.44 7.70
CA ALA A 183 5.37 35.81 6.62
C ALA A 183 5.68 37.34 6.67
N GLU A 184 4.69 38.16 6.90
CA GLU A 184 4.81 39.62 7.08
C GLU A 184 5.67 39.96 8.31
N ALA A 185 5.47 39.24 9.41
CA ALA A 185 6.24 39.46 10.64
C ALA A 185 7.74 39.06 10.52
N ARG A 186 8.10 38.17 9.59
CA ARG A 186 9.50 37.80 9.34
C ARG A 186 10.31 38.88 8.66
N GLY A 187 9.67 39.79 7.89
CA GLY A 187 10.34 40.85 7.16
C GLY A 187 11.11 40.33 5.94
N ASP A 188 12.39 40.71 5.85
CA ASP A 188 13.25 40.36 4.72
C ASP A 188 13.43 38.82 4.58
N TYR A 189 13.26 38.34 3.35
CA TYR A 189 13.46 36.92 3.00
C TYR A 189 14.80 36.75 2.28
N PHE A 190 15.65 35.85 2.77
CA PHE A 190 16.92 35.52 2.16
C PHE A 190 16.87 34.14 1.51
N LEU A 191 17.34 34.06 0.26
CA LEU A 191 17.36 32.83 -0.50
C LEU A 191 18.37 31.81 0.04
N SER A 192 18.00 30.55 0.09
CA SER A 192 18.95 29.46 0.32
C SER A 192 19.79 29.21 -0.94
N GLU A 193 20.91 28.49 -0.79
CA GLU A 193 21.76 28.11 -1.93
C GLU A 193 20.98 27.31 -2.98
N ARG A 194 20.10 26.41 -2.54
CA ARG A 194 19.25 25.60 -3.43
C ARG A 194 18.29 26.47 -4.22
N GLN A 195 17.69 27.47 -3.60
CA GLN A 195 16.79 28.42 -4.24
C GLN A 195 17.53 29.31 -5.23
N ALA A 196 18.67 29.87 -4.84
CA ALA A 196 19.49 30.71 -5.72
C ALA A 196 19.93 29.94 -6.97
N LYS A 197 20.34 28.67 -6.82
CA LYS A 197 20.66 27.80 -7.95
C LYS A 197 19.44 27.58 -8.85
N ALA A 198 18.29 27.26 -8.30
CA ALA A 198 17.06 27.05 -9.06
C ALA A 198 16.64 28.31 -9.85
N ILE A 199 16.85 29.50 -9.27
CA ILE A 199 16.58 30.78 -9.93
C ILE A 199 17.52 30.98 -11.13
N LEU A 200 18.82 30.70 -10.98
CA LEU A 200 19.80 30.82 -12.07
C LEU A 200 19.54 29.83 -13.23
N GLU A 201 18.99 28.67 -12.93
CA GLU A 201 18.60 27.65 -13.91
C GLU A 201 17.22 27.89 -14.54
N MET A 202 16.48 28.89 -14.04
CA MET A 202 15.11 29.18 -14.48
C MET A 202 15.09 29.78 -15.88
N ARG A 203 14.21 29.27 -16.74
CA ARG A 203 13.99 29.81 -18.09
C ARG A 203 13.21 31.12 -18.02
N LEU A 204 13.56 32.09 -18.88
CA LEU A 204 12.84 33.36 -18.98
C LEU A 204 11.34 33.21 -19.26
N SER A 205 10.93 32.11 -19.94
CA SER A 205 9.51 31.81 -20.17
C SER A 205 8.70 31.63 -18.89
N ARG A 206 9.32 31.27 -17.78
CA ARG A 206 8.64 31.14 -16.46
C ARG A 206 8.32 32.48 -15.79
N LEU A 207 8.77 33.60 -16.35
CA LEU A 207 8.48 34.92 -15.81
C LEU A 207 7.12 35.51 -16.29
N THR A 208 6.37 34.74 -17.09
CA THR A 208 5.05 35.19 -17.56
C THR A 208 4.00 35.08 -16.44
N GLY A 209 2.95 35.95 -16.50
CA GLY A 209 1.90 35.95 -15.48
C GLY A 209 1.20 34.61 -15.30
N LEU A 210 1.00 33.85 -16.38
CA LEU A 210 0.41 32.50 -16.32
C LEU A 210 1.28 31.49 -15.54
N GLU A 211 2.59 31.57 -15.70
CA GLU A 211 3.52 30.70 -14.98
C GLU A 211 3.63 31.12 -13.49
N GLN A 212 3.45 32.39 -13.17
CA GLN A 212 3.35 32.86 -11.79
C GLN A 212 2.14 32.25 -11.06
N GLU A 213 0.99 32.19 -11.72
CA GLU A 213 -0.22 31.55 -11.16
C GLU A 213 -0.02 30.04 -10.95
N LYS A 214 0.67 29.36 -11.88
CA LYS A 214 1.01 27.94 -11.71
C LYS A 214 1.94 27.71 -10.51
N LEU A 215 2.97 28.52 -10.33
CA LEU A 215 3.87 28.45 -9.18
C LEU A 215 3.10 28.65 -7.86
N ALA A 216 2.20 29.61 -7.82
CA ALA A 216 1.37 29.87 -6.64
C ALA A 216 0.44 28.69 -6.34
N THR A 217 -0.18 28.09 -7.35
CA THR A 217 -1.03 26.90 -7.19
C THR A 217 -0.22 25.71 -6.69
N GLU A 218 0.93 25.43 -7.31
CA GLU A 218 1.82 24.32 -6.91
C GLU A 218 2.34 24.51 -5.47
N TYR A 219 2.67 25.73 -5.08
CA TYR A 219 3.04 26.05 -3.69
C TYR A 219 1.91 25.74 -2.71
N GLY A 220 0.67 26.13 -3.04
CA GLY A 220 -0.51 25.85 -2.22
C GLY A 220 -0.74 24.36 -2.02
N GLU A 221 -0.71 23.59 -3.11
CA GLU A 221 -0.88 22.13 -3.10
C GLU A 221 0.20 21.41 -2.26
N LEU A 222 1.45 21.88 -2.35
CA LEU A 222 2.55 21.35 -1.54
C LEU A 222 2.37 21.65 -0.07
N CYS A 223 1.96 22.86 0.28
CA CYS A 223 1.66 23.21 1.67
C CYS A 223 0.56 22.34 2.26
N ASP A 224 -0.53 22.12 1.54
CA ASP A 224 -1.63 21.27 1.97
C ASP A 224 -1.19 19.80 2.11
N THR A 225 -0.34 19.32 1.19
CA THR A 225 0.26 17.99 1.27
C THR A 225 1.13 17.85 2.51
N ILE A 226 1.96 18.84 2.82
CA ILE A 226 2.83 18.86 4.01
C ILE A 226 1.97 18.83 5.29
N VAL A 227 0.90 19.62 5.36
CA VAL A 227 -0.02 19.62 6.51
C VAL A 227 -0.63 18.23 6.69
N ARG A 228 -1.13 17.62 5.62
CA ARG A 228 -1.69 16.26 5.65
C ARG A 228 -0.67 15.22 6.12
N LEU A 229 0.55 15.23 5.57
CA LEU A 229 1.60 14.28 5.95
C LEU A 229 2.04 14.45 7.40
N LYS A 230 2.14 15.69 7.89
CA LYS A 230 2.40 16.00 9.30
C LYS A 230 1.28 15.49 10.21
N HIS A 231 0.03 15.65 9.79
CA HIS A 231 -1.14 15.16 10.52
C HIS A 231 -1.12 13.63 10.66
N ILE A 232 -0.83 12.90 9.57
CA ILE A 232 -0.69 11.43 9.59
C ILE A 232 0.41 11.00 10.57
N LEU A 233 1.56 11.69 10.59
CA LEU A 233 2.67 11.35 11.49
C LEU A 233 2.40 11.69 12.97
N ALA A 234 1.55 12.69 13.22
CA ALA A 234 1.22 13.12 14.57
C ALA A 234 0.07 12.33 15.21
N ASN A 235 -0.78 11.67 14.39
CA ASN A 235 -2.00 11.01 14.85
C ASN A 235 -1.98 9.52 14.50
N GLU A 236 -1.95 8.69 15.53
CA GLU A 236 -1.93 7.23 15.36
C GLU A 236 -3.20 6.68 14.66
N SER A 237 -4.37 7.25 14.94
CA SER A 237 -5.63 6.89 14.28
C SER A 237 -5.60 7.16 12.78
N GLU A 238 -5.00 8.27 12.36
CA GLU A 238 -4.83 8.61 10.95
C GLU A 238 -3.82 7.67 10.27
N LEU A 239 -2.73 7.36 10.96
CA LEU A 239 -1.74 6.39 10.48
C LEU A 239 -2.36 5.01 10.25
N LEU A 240 -3.22 4.55 11.18
CA LEU A 240 -3.93 3.29 11.05
C LEU A 240 -4.99 3.30 9.94
N SER A 241 -5.62 4.44 9.67
CA SER A 241 -6.57 4.57 8.56
C SER A 241 -5.92 4.45 7.18
N VAL A 242 -4.62 4.71 7.08
CA VAL A 242 -3.82 4.57 5.85
C VAL A 242 -3.35 3.12 5.64
N ILE A 243 -3.35 2.28 6.69
CA ILE A 243 -2.93 0.87 6.65
C ILE A 243 -4.02 -0.02 6.13
#